data_83cfaf4e3acbfe58b5377699839bbdf2
#
_entry.id   83cfaf4e3acbfe58b5377699839bbdf2
#
_cell.length_a   1.000
_cell.length_b   1.000
_cell.length_c   1.000
_cell.angle_alpha   90.00
_cell.angle_beta   90.00
_cell.angle_gamma   90.00
#
_symmetry.space_group_name_H-M   'P 1'
#
loop_
_entity.id
_entity.type
_entity.pdbx_description
1 polymer ?
#
loop_
_entity_poly.entity_id
_entity_poly.type
_entity_poly.pdbx_seq_one_letter_code
_entity_poly.pdbx_strand_id
1 'polypeptide(L)'
;MNFFNAKLSKEGQDVVARFGDNKIVVPNSKVSKFIDESYIGKEVVMGIRPENIHDEPVFLQTYANATIDVNVEVTELMGSETYLYLKTSGKDDNIIARVDPRTSSRAGSSIKIAFDVNHLHFFDKETEKTIMSR
;
A
#
# COMPACT_ATOMS: atom_id res chain seq x y z
N MET A 1 -8.75 -5.25 -5.35
CA MET A 1 -7.53 -5.10 -4.52
C MET A 1 -6.40 -4.54 -5.37
N ASN A 2 -5.62 -3.65 -4.80
CA ASN A 2 -4.42 -3.13 -5.47
C ASN A 2 -3.25 -4.07 -5.23
N PHE A 3 -2.51 -4.41 -6.28
CA PHE A 3 -1.36 -5.30 -6.18
C PHE A 3 -0.08 -4.55 -6.56
N PHE A 4 0.97 -4.78 -5.79
CA PHE A 4 2.29 -4.16 -5.98
C PHE A 4 3.34 -5.25 -6.04
N ASN A 5 4.21 -5.20 -7.04
CA ASN A 5 5.41 -6.02 -7.04
C ASN A 5 6.42 -5.33 -6.13
N ALA A 6 6.67 -5.91 -4.97
CA ALA A 6 7.50 -5.30 -3.95
C ALA A 6 8.63 -6.23 -3.55
N LYS A 7 9.80 -5.65 -3.28
CA LYS A 7 10.93 -6.40 -2.74
C LYS A 7 10.94 -6.25 -1.23
N LEU A 8 10.89 -7.38 -0.52
CA LEU A 8 11.07 -7.41 0.92
C LEU A 8 12.56 -7.40 1.25
N SER A 9 12.94 -6.53 2.18
CA SER A 9 14.32 -6.47 2.66
C SER A 9 14.34 -6.09 4.12
N LYS A 10 15.46 -6.37 4.78
CA LYS A 10 15.63 -6.03 6.18
C LYS A 10 16.46 -4.76 6.30
N GLU A 11 15.96 -3.75 7.01
CA GLU A 11 16.68 -2.52 7.31
C GLU A 11 16.73 -2.36 8.82
N GLY A 12 17.90 -2.63 9.40
CA GLY A 12 18.02 -2.70 10.86
C GLY A 12 17.19 -3.86 11.39
N GLN A 13 16.25 -3.56 12.27
CA GLN A 13 15.31 -4.55 12.82
C GLN A 13 13.98 -4.60 12.07
N ASP A 14 13.79 -3.71 11.10
CA ASP A 14 12.55 -3.62 10.35
C ASP A 14 12.62 -4.42 9.06
N VAL A 15 11.48 -4.97 8.66
CA VAL A 15 11.27 -5.50 7.32
C VAL A 15 10.53 -4.45 6.53
N VAL A 16 11.05 -4.12 5.34
CA VAL A 16 10.45 -3.11 4.47
C VAL A 16 10.05 -3.72 3.13
N ALA A 17 8.98 -3.21 2.55
CA ALA A 17 8.55 -3.52 1.20
C ALA A 17 8.84 -2.31 0.32
N ARG A 18 9.62 -2.51 -0.75
CA ARG A 18 10.00 -1.44 -1.68
C ARG A 18 9.41 -1.70 -3.05
N PHE A 19 8.81 -0.67 -3.62
CA PHE A 19 8.36 -0.67 -5.02
C PHE A 19 8.61 0.72 -5.61
N GLY A 20 9.36 0.78 -6.70
CA GLY A 20 9.84 2.06 -7.24
C GLY A 20 10.65 2.83 -6.20
N ASP A 21 10.31 4.09 -6.00
CA ASP A 21 10.95 4.95 -4.99
C ASP A 21 10.22 4.89 -3.63
N ASN A 22 9.25 4.02 -3.48
CA ASN A 22 8.41 3.93 -2.29
C ASN A 22 8.88 2.85 -1.34
N LYS A 23 8.68 3.10 -0.04
CA LYS A 23 9.04 2.17 1.02
C LYS A 23 7.91 2.12 2.05
N ILE A 24 7.48 0.90 2.36
CA ILE A 24 6.49 0.62 3.40
C ILE A 24 7.18 -0.22 4.46
N VAL A 25 7.14 0.22 5.72
CA VAL A 25 7.63 -0.60 6.84
C VAL A 25 6.54 -1.61 7.19
N VAL A 26 6.89 -2.90 7.08
CA VAL A 26 5.96 -3.99 7.40
C VAL A 26 5.98 -4.21 8.91
N PRO A 27 4.82 -4.13 9.60
CA PRO A 27 4.81 -4.32 11.04
C PRO A 27 5.24 -5.73 11.44
N ASN A 28 5.90 -5.86 12.58
CA ASN A 28 6.37 -7.14 13.09
C ASN A 28 5.24 -8.16 13.25
N SER A 29 4.04 -7.70 13.59
CA SER A 29 2.85 -8.57 13.68
C SER A 29 2.50 -9.24 12.35
N LYS A 30 2.83 -8.60 11.22
CA LYS A 30 2.64 -9.19 9.89
C LYS A 30 3.82 -10.08 9.51
N VAL A 31 5.05 -9.64 9.80
CA VAL A 31 6.25 -10.42 9.52
C VAL A 31 6.21 -11.76 10.25
N SER A 32 5.74 -11.77 11.49
CA SER A 32 5.64 -13.00 12.30
C SER A 32 4.64 -14.01 11.71
N LYS A 33 3.76 -13.58 10.82
CA LYS A 33 2.80 -14.45 10.13
C LYS A 33 3.33 -15.02 8.82
N PHE A 34 4.53 -14.65 8.39
CA PHE A 34 5.11 -15.22 7.18
C PHE A 34 5.37 -16.71 7.41
N ILE A 35 4.94 -17.52 6.44
CA ILE A 35 5.11 -18.98 6.51
C ILE A 35 6.56 -19.40 6.33
N ASP A 36 7.38 -18.52 5.73
CA ASP A 36 8.79 -18.80 5.45
C ASP A 36 9.57 -17.49 5.45
N GLU A 37 10.60 -17.42 6.31
CA GLU A 37 11.48 -16.26 6.40
C GLU A 37 12.31 -16.02 5.13
N SER A 38 12.42 -17.03 4.27
CA SER A 38 13.16 -16.91 3.01
C SER A 38 12.54 -15.90 2.06
N TYR A 39 11.30 -15.48 2.28
CA TYR A 39 10.66 -14.41 1.50
C TYR A 39 11.30 -13.05 1.77
N ILE A 40 11.95 -12.86 2.91
CA ILE A 40 12.72 -11.64 3.18
C ILE A 40 13.95 -11.67 2.27
N GLY A 41 14.09 -10.65 1.43
CA GLY A 41 15.11 -10.56 0.39
C GLY A 41 14.60 -10.93 -1.00
N LYS A 42 13.35 -11.36 -1.11
CA LYS A 42 12.72 -11.72 -2.39
C LYS A 42 11.68 -10.71 -2.81
N GLU A 43 11.37 -10.73 -4.09
CA GLU A 43 10.24 -9.99 -4.64
C GLU A 43 8.96 -10.79 -4.39
N VAL A 44 7.95 -10.08 -3.87
CA VAL A 44 6.63 -10.66 -3.56
C VAL A 44 5.55 -9.74 -4.13
N VAL A 45 4.31 -10.20 -4.10
CA VAL A 45 3.16 -9.35 -4.42
C VAL A 45 2.52 -8.89 -3.12
N MET A 46 2.46 -7.57 -2.93
CA MET A 46 1.78 -6.94 -1.80
C MET A 46 0.41 -6.48 -2.26
N GLY A 47 -0.64 -6.82 -1.51
CA GLY A 47 -2.01 -6.44 -1.83
C GLY A 47 -2.64 -5.61 -0.73
N ILE A 48 -3.44 -4.63 -1.14
CA ILE A 48 -4.25 -3.82 -0.23
C ILE A 48 -5.54 -3.39 -0.93
N ARG A 49 -6.64 -3.41 -0.20
CA ARG A 49 -7.94 -3.01 -0.74
C ARG A 49 -8.09 -1.50 -0.79
N PRO A 50 -8.89 -0.96 -1.72
CA PRO A 50 -9.10 0.49 -1.83
C PRO A 50 -9.55 1.18 -0.55
N GLU A 51 -10.40 0.53 0.24
CA GLU A 51 -10.91 1.08 1.51
C GLU A 51 -9.87 1.17 2.61
N ASN A 52 -8.72 0.53 2.43
CA ASN A 52 -7.62 0.53 3.39
C ASN A 52 -6.49 1.49 3.01
N ILE A 53 -6.73 2.34 2.03
CA ILE A 53 -5.83 3.43 1.62
C ILE A 53 -6.52 4.74 1.96
N HIS A 54 -5.80 5.62 2.68
CA HIS A 54 -6.38 6.84 3.25
C HIS A 54 -5.58 8.09 2.86
N ASP A 55 -6.28 9.20 2.64
CA ASP A 55 -5.67 10.50 2.36
C ASP A 55 -5.85 11.51 3.50
N GLU A 56 -6.53 11.15 4.57
CA GLU A 56 -6.81 12.03 5.69
C GLU A 56 -5.59 12.21 6.60
N PRO A 57 -5.34 13.43 7.12
CA PRO A 57 -4.16 13.69 7.96
C PRO A 57 -4.00 12.76 9.15
N VAL A 58 -5.10 12.36 9.80
CA VAL A 58 -5.05 11.46 10.95
C VAL A 58 -4.45 10.10 10.58
N PHE A 59 -4.77 9.58 9.39
CA PHE A 59 -4.20 8.31 8.93
C PHE A 59 -2.75 8.46 8.49
N LEU A 60 -2.38 9.62 7.88
CA LEU A 60 -1.00 9.90 7.50
C LEU A 60 -0.08 9.92 8.73
N GLN A 61 -0.57 10.41 9.85
CA GLN A 61 0.17 10.42 11.11
C GLN A 61 0.23 9.03 11.74
N THR A 62 -0.92 8.33 11.77
CA THR A 62 -1.01 6.99 12.37
C THR A 62 -0.12 5.99 11.64
N TYR A 63 -0.08 6.06 10.32
CA TYR A 63 0.69 5.14 9.47
C TYR A 63 1.84 5.86 8.77
N ALA A 64 2.59 6.68 9.52
CA ALA A 64 3.68 7.48 8.96
C ALA A 64 4.72 6.63 8.22
N ASN A 65 4.98 5.41 8.68
CA ASN A 65 5.94 4.49 8.07
C ASN A 65 5.36 3.72 6.86
N ALA A 66 4.13 4.00 6.50
CA ALA A 66 3.45 3.40 5.35
C ALA A 66 2.75 4.48 4.51
N THR A 67 3.34 5.66 4.47
CA THR A 67 2.85 6.82 3.72
C THR A 67 3.74 7.02 2.49
N ILE A 68 3.11 7.20 1.34
CA ILE A 68 3.82 7.41 0.06
C ILE A 68 3.28 8.64 -0.67
N ASP A 69 4.09 9.17 -1.59
CA ASP A 69 3.71 10.28 -2.46
C ASP A 69 3.10 9.75 -3.74
N VAL A 70 1.98 10.34 -4.15
CA VAL A 70 1.26 9.94 -5.36
C VAL A 70 0.73 11.17 -6.09
N ASN A 71 0.40 10.99 -7.36
CA ASN A 71 -0.30 11.99 -8.17
C ASN A 71 -1.72 11.52 -8.42
N VAL A 72 -2.69 12.42 -8.20
CA VAL A 72 -4.10 12.13 -8.46
C VAL A 72 -4.38 12.34 -9.94
N GLU A 73 -4.76 11.28 -10.64
CA GLU A 73 -5.11 11.38 -12.05
C GLU A 73 -6.60 11.63 -12.25
N VAL A 74 -7.44 10.90 -11.53
CA VAL A 74 -8.90 10.98 -11.65
C VAL A 74 -9.52 10.95 -10.26
N THR A 75 -10.56 11.74 -10.07
CA THR A 75 -11.41 11.72 -8.88
C THR A 75 -12.82 11.41 -9.32
N GLU A 76 -13.43 10.40 -8.70
CA GLU A 76 -14.77 9.93 -9.08
C GLU A 76 -15.67 9.90 -7.85
N LEU A 77 -16.69 10.76 -7.84
CA LEU A 77 -17.65 10.82 -6.74
C LEU A 77 -18.70 9.73 -6.93
N MET A 78 -18.80 8.83 -5.98
CA MET A 78 -19.67 7.65 -6.03
C MET A 78 -20.77 7.71 -4.95
N GLY A 79 -21.39 8.87 -4.77
CA GLY A 79 -22.42 9.05 -3.74
C GLY A 79 -21.83 9.15 -2.33
N SER A 80 -21.79 8.05 -1.59
CA SER A 80 -21.31 8.05 -0.20
C SER A 80 -19.81 8.03 -0.05
N GLU A 81 -19.05 7.91 -1.16
CA GLU A 81 -17.59 7.83 -1.10
C GLU A 81 -16.97 8.36 -2.40
N THR A 82 -15.69 8.65 -2.36
CA THR A 82 -14.93 9.09 -3.52
C THR A 82 -13.84 8.08 -3.84
N TYR A 83 -13.71 7.72 -5.11
CA TYR A 83 -12.60 6.92 -5.59
C TYR A 83 -11.53 7.84 -6.16
N LEU A 84 -10.28 7.62 -5.75
CA LEU A 84 -9.11 8.29 -6.30
C LEU A 84 -8.33 7.29 -7.14
N TYR A 85 -7.99 7.70 -8.34
CA TYR A 85 -7.12 6.93 -9.24
C TYR A 85 -5.76 7.61 -9.22
N LEU A 86 -4.75 6.90 -8.70
CA LEU A 86 -3.47 7.48 -8.29
C LEU A 86 -2.32 6.86 -9.06
N LYS A 87 -1.31 7.67 -9.37
CA LYS A 87 -0.06 7.24 -9.98
C LYS A 87 1.08 7.37 -9.01
N THR A 88 1.98 6.38 -9.01
CA THR A 88 3.23 6.43 -8.26
C THR A 88 4.29 5.58 -8.95
N SER A 89 5.56 5.79 -8.57
CA SER A 89 6.65 4.99 -9.13
C SER A 89 6.53 3.52 -8.68
N GLY A 90 6.95 2.61 -9.54
CA GLY A 90 6.96 1.18 -9.23
C GLY A 90 5.63 0.48 -9.41
N LYS A 91 4.63 1.16 -9.98
CA LYS A 91 3.34 0.56 -10.31
C LYS A 91 2.85 1.10 -11.64
N ASP A 92 2.64 0.19 -12.61
CA ASP A 92 2.30 0.58 -13.98
C ASP A 92 0.86 1.06 -14.14
N ASP A 93 -0.06 0.42 -13.44
CA ASP A 93 -1.47 0.81 -13.43
C ASP A 93 -1.79 1.71 -12.23
N ASN A 94 -2.98 2.28 -12.21
CA ASN A 94 -3.39 3.17 -11.11
C ASN A 94 -3.58 2.40 -9.80
N ILE A 95 -3.24 3.09 -8.70
CA ILE A 95 -3.73 2.71 -7.37
C ILE A 95 -5.14 3.25 -7.26
N ILE A 96 -6.07 2.43 -6.78
CA ILE A 96 -7.43 2.85 -6.52
C ILE A 96 -7.63 2.95 -5.02
N ALA A 97 -7.95 4.15 -4.53
CA ALA A 97 -8.26 4.40 -3.13
C ALA A 97 -9.71 4.81 -2.99
N ARG A 98 -10.36 4.35 -1.92
CA ARG A 98 -11.73 4.72 -1.58
C ARG A 98 -11.70 5.56 -0.32
N VAL A 99 -12.06 6.83 -0.45
CA VAL A 99 -11.90 7.82 0.61
C VAL A 99 -13.23 8.52 0.91
N ASP A 100 -13.23 9.33 1.98
CA ASP A 100 -14.39 10.12 2.39
C ASP A 100 -14.83 11.06 1.25
N PRO A 101 -16.14 11.21 0.98
CA PRO A 101 -16.63 12.10 -0.09
C PRO A 101 -16.25 13.57 0.12
N ARG A 102 -15.85 13.96 1.34
CA ARG A 102 -15.42 15.33 1.66
C ARG A 102 -13.92 15.55 1.40
N THR A 103 -13.25 14.59 0.76
CA THR A 103 -11.82 14.73 0.46
C THR A 103 -11.53 16.02 -0.30
N SER A 104 -10.40 16.66 0.01
CA SER A 104 -9.88 17.80 -0.72
C SER A 104 -8.98 17.39 -1.89
N SER A 105 -8.70 16.10 -2.05
CA SER A 105 -7.85 15.61 -3.14
C SER A 105 -8.52 15.84 -4.50
N ARG A 106 -7.76 16.39 -5.44
CA ARG A 106 -8.26 16.77 -6.77
C ARG A 106 -7.34 16.26 -7.85
N ALA A 107 -7.92 15.95 -9.02
CA ALA A 107 -7.16 15.55 -10.20
C ALA A 107 -6.08 16.58 -10.52
N GLY A 108 -4.88 16.11 -10.84
CA GLY A 108 -3.72 16.94 -11.13
C GLY A 108 -2.90 17.33 -9.92
N SER A 109 -3.36 17.02 -8.70
CA SER A 109 -2.60 17.34 -7.48
C SER A 109 -1.67 16.20 -7.08
N SER A 110 -0.62 16.57 -6.33
CA SER A 110 0.28 15.60 -5.66
C SER A 110 -0.10 15.54 -4.20
N ILE A 111 -0.35 14.34 -3.71
CA ILE A 111 -0.77 14.13 -2.32
C ILE A 111 0.02 13.00 -1.68
N LYS A 112 -0.16 12.85 -0.38
CA LYS A 112 0.32 11.69 0.36
C LYS A 112 -0.86 10.77 0.66
N ILE A 113 -0.61 9.48 0.61
CA ILE A 113 -1.58 8.46 1.05
C ILE A 113 -0.92 7.54 2.05
N ALA A 114 -1.73 7.00 2.96
CA ALA A 114 -1.29 6.05 3.97
C ALA A 114 -1.97 4.71 3.73
N PHE A 115 -1.20 3.63 3.86
CA PHE A 115 -1.72 2.28 3.83
C PHE A 115 -2.01 1.81 5.25
N ASP A 116 -3.19 1.27 5.48
CA ASP A 116 -3.48 0.58 6.75
C ASP A 116 -2.71 -0.74 6.75
N VAL A 117 -1.58 -0.74 7.43
CA VAL A 117 -0.64 -1.87 7.44
C VAL A 117 -1.22 -3.13 8.08
N ASN A 118 -2.29 -2.99 8.87
CA ASN A 118 -2.97 -4.15 9.46
C ASN A 118 -3.77 -4.94 8.42
N HIS A 119 -3.99 -4.35 7.25
CA HIS A 119 -4.76 -4.96 6.15
C HIS A 119 -3.90 -5.25 4.92
N LEU A 120 -2.57 -5.27 5.08
CA LEU A 120 -1.68 -5.70 4.01
C LEU A 120 -1.75 -7.21 3.83
N HIS A 121 -1.71 -7.65 2.57
CA HIS A 121 -1.64 -9.05 2.19
C HIS A 121 -0.37 -9.28 1.38
N PHE A 122 0.24 -10.45 1.52
CA PHE A 122 1.46 -10.78 0.79
C PHE A 122 1.28 -12.14 0.13
N PHE A 123 1.72 -12.23 -1.12
CA PHE A 123 1.56 -13.42 -1.95
C PHE A 123 2.90 -13.78 -2.60
N ASP A 124 3.10 -15.08 -2.82
CA ASP A 124 4.22 -15.58 -3.62
C ASP A 124 4.06 -15.07 -5.05
N LYS A 125 5.12 -14.51 -5.61
CA LYS A 125 5.07 -13.90 -6.94
C LYS A 125 4.77 -14.92 -8.05
N GLU A 126 5.28 -16.15 -7.93
CA GLU A 126 5.12 -17.17 -8.95
C GLU A 126 3.83 -17.98 -8.78
N THR A 127 3.53 -18.40 -7.55
CA THR A 127 2.37 -19.26 -7.28
C THR A 127 1.09 -18.49 -7.00
N GLU A 128 1.20 -17.20 -6.67
CA GLU A 128 0.09 -16.33 -6.28
C GLU A 128 -0.60 -16.75 -4.98
N LYS A 129 -0.01 -17.69 -4.25
CA LYS A 129 -0.53 -18.14 -2.96
C LYS A 129 -0.08 -17.21 -1.85
N THR A 130 -0.93 -17.05 -0.83
CA THR A 130 -0.55 -16.25 0.34
C THR A 130 0.70 -16.83 1.01
N ILE A 131 1.62 -15.93 1.40
CA ILE A 131 2.80 -16.30 2.18
C ILE A 131 2.57 -16.08 3.67
N MET A 132 1.35 -15.70 4.06
CA MET A 132 0.99 -15.43 5.45
C MET A 132 0.22 -16.60 6.04
N SER A 133 0.58 -16.96 7.27
CA SER A 133 -0.22 -17.93 8.06
C SER A 133 -1.50 -17.26 8.56
N ARG A 134 -2.47 -18.08 8.88
CA ARG A 134 -3.73 -17.60 9.47
C ARG A 134 -3.57 -17.31 10.96
#